data_7cb30f1c83cf045b4c8d3832dbc86e8d
#
_entry.id   7cb30f1c83cf045b4c8d3832dbc86e8d
#
_cell.length_a   1.000
_cell.length_b   1.000
_cell.length_c   1.000
_cell.angle_alpha   90.00
_cell.angle_beta   90.00
_cell.angle_gamma   90.00
#
_symmetry.space_group_name_H-M   'P 1'
#
loop_
_entity.id
_entity.type
_entity.pdbx_description
1 polymer ?
#
loop_
_entity_poly.entity_id
_entity_poly.type
_entity_poly.pdbx_seq_one_letter_code
_entity_poly.pdbx_strand_id
1 'polypeptide(L)'
;MTFNLRKLDINIKNPITLNDEEIVQLVQAWPELESFYLNPFAAWDYPPLQLPTLRGLLLLAQCPRMHDIGLCIDARNIPSLSEDESLIRNTAITNLMVANSPIERPVTRVAHFLLEHFPSLVAVPGCPCIVGQMPYSWLWMKVDRMIKQAVGRGSLEWSEETE
;
A
#
# COMPACT_ATOMS: atom_id res chain seq x y z
N MET A 1 4.45 29.23 9.68
CA MET A 1 4.84 29.02 8.28
C MET A 1 4.54 27.57 7.96
N THR A 2 3.45 27.27 7.28
CA THR A 2 3.08 25.90 6.88
C THR A 2 3.72 25.64 5.53
N PHE A 3 4.68 24.71 5.49
CA PHE A 3 5.24 24.25 4.23
C PHE A 3 4.20 23.34 3.56
N ASN A 4 3.81 23.69 2.35
CA ASN A 4 2.87 22.89 1.55
C ASN A 4 3.68 21.83 0.77
N LEU A 5 4.04 20.72 1.45
CA LEU A 5 4.79 19.64 0.83
C LEU A 5 3.88 18.85 -0.12
N ARG A 6 4.31 18.70 -1.38
CA ARG A 6 3.60 17.91 -2.38
C ARG A 6 4.22 16.54 -2.62
N LYS A 7 5.54 16.45 -2.45
CA LYS A 7 6.28 15.20 -2.68
C LYS A 7 7.24 14.93 -1.54
N LEU A 8 7.16 13.73 -1.01
CA LEU A 8 8.11 13.18 -0.06
C LEU A 8 8.72 11.92 -0.68
N ASP A 9 10.02 11.92 -0.89
CA ASP A 9 10.77 10.74 -1.36
C ASP A 9 12.01 10.58 -0.50
N ILE A 10 11.97 9.55 0.36
CA ILE A 10 13.07 9.20 1.26
C ILE A 10 13.46 7.76 1.00
N ASN A 11 14.68 7.55 0.54
CA ASN A 11 15.25 6.24 0.30
C ASN A 11 16.62 6.14 0.98
N ILE A 12 16.64 5.50 2.15
CA ILE A 12 17.82 5.32 2.98
C ILE A 12 18.01 3.86 3.37
N LYS A 13 19.25 3.48 3.71
CA LYS A 13 19.57 2.09 4.10
C LYS A 13 18.93 1.65 5.42
N ASN A 14 18.71 2.59 6.33
CA ASN A 14 18.14 2.28 7.63
C ASN A 14 16.62 2.20 7.55
N PRO A 15 15.98 1.24 8.24
CA PRO A 15 14.53 1.20 8.30
C PRO A 15 13.99 2.47 8.97
N ILE A 16 12.97 3.06 8.38
CA ILE A 16 12.17 4.11 9.00
C ILE A 16 10.94 3.43 9.56
N THR A 17 10.74 3.56 10.86
CA THR A 17 9.51 3.09 11.50
C THR A 17 8.46 4.19 11.41
N LEU A 18 7.25 3.83 11.03
CA LEU A 18 6.10 4.72 10.94
C LEU A 18 4.86 3.89 11.31
N ASN A 19 3.95 4.46 12.08
CA ASN A 19 2.68 3.84 12.43
C ASN A 19 1.49 4.61 11.86
N ASP A 20 0.28 4.09 12.04
CA ASP A 20 -0.92 4.72 11.49
C ASP A 20 -1.20 6.09 12.12
N GLU A 21 -0.90 6.30 13.41
CA GLU A 21 -1.07 7.58 14.10
C GLU A 21 -0.10 8.65 13.57
N GLU A 22 1.12 8.26 13.25
CA GLU A 22 2.11 9.15 12.64
C GLU A 22 1.72 9.50 11.20
N ILE A 23 1.08 8.59 10.47
CA ILE A 23 0.49 8.87 9.15
C ILE A 23 -0.61 9.92 9.28
N VAL A 24 -1.48 9.83 10.29
CA VAL A 24 -2.51 10.87 10.54
C VAL A 24 -1.87 12.24 10.72
N GLN A 25 -0.83 12.34 11.54
CA GLN A 25 -0.12 13.62 11.77
C GLN A 25 0.52 14.15 10.47
N LEU A 26 1.07 13.27 9.67
CA LEU A 26 1.70 13.60 8.39
C LEU A 26 0.68 14.14 7.39
N VAL A 27 -0.48 13.49 7.23
CA VAL A 27 -1.57 13.92 6.35
C VAL A 27 -2.14 15.27 6.81
N GLN A 28 -2.27 15.47 8.12
CA GLN A 28 -2.72 16.75 8.67
C GLN A 28 -1.73 17.89 8.44
N ALA A 29 -0.42 17.57 8.51
CA ALA A 29 0.63 18.56 8.28
C ALA A 29 0.79 18.90 6.79
N TRP A 30 0.52 17.97 5.89
CA TRP A 30 0.72 18.11 4.43
C TRP A 30 -0.50 17.64 3.62
N PRO A 31 -1.64 18.34 3.71
CA PRO A 31 -2.89 17.92 3.06
C PRO A 31 -2.84 17.95 1.52
N GLU A 32 -1.87 18.66 0.95
CA GLU A 32 -1.66 18.77 -0.50
C GLU A 32 -0.65 17.74 -1.04
N LEU A 33 -0.37 16.68 -0.26
CA LEU A 33 0.60 15.66 -0.66
C LEU A 33 0.10 14.90 -1.91
N GLU A 34 0.96 14.84 -2.92
CA GLU A 34 0.69 14.21 -4.22
C GLU A 34 1.43 12.86 -4.35
N SER A 35 2.61 12.78 -3.76
CA SER A 35 3.49 11.60 -3.87
C SER A 35 4.19 11.35 -2.54
N PHE A 36 4.13 10.11 -2.07
CA PHE A 36 4.74 9.67 -0.81
C PHE A 36 5.52 8.38 -1.01
N TYR A 37 6.85 8.49 -0.96
CA TYR A 37 7.76 7.36 -1.02
C TYR A 37 8.63 7.31 0.22
N LEU A 38 8.54 6.20 0.96
CA LEU A 38 9.33 5.96 2.16
C LEU A 38 9.97 4.58 2.09
N ASN A 39 11.27 4.56 1.71
CA ASN A 39 12.02 3.32 1.51
C ASN A 39 11.29 2.28 0.63
N PRO A 40 10.75 2.65 -0.54
CA PRO A 40 9.91 1.76 -1.35
C PRO A 40 10.67 0.56 -1.92
N PHE A 41 12.00 0.57 -1.85
CA PHE A 41 12.87 -0.50 -2.34
C PHE A 41 13.68 -1.16 -1.24
N ALA A 42 13.35 -0.89 0.02
CA ALA A 42 14.14 -1.41 1.12
C ALA A 42 14.07 -2.94 1.20
N ALA A 43 15.22 -3.54 1.02
CA ALA A 43 15.44 -4.96 1.18
C ALA A 43 16.03 -5.20 2.57
N TRP A 44 15.19 -5.15 3.59
CA TRP A 44 15.62 -5.50 4.95
C TRP A 44 15.51 -6.99 5.16
N ASP A 45 16.50 -7.60 5.80
CA ASP A 45 16.46 -9.01 6.19
C ASP A 45 15.31 -9.28 7.16
N TYR A 46 14.93 -8.26 7.94
CA TYR A 46 13.77 -8.28 8.83
C TYR A 46 12.95 -7.00 8.66
N PRO A 47 11.61 -7.10 8.57
CA PRO A 47 10.76 -5.92 8.56
C PRO A 47 10.94 -5.13 9.87
N PRO A 48 10.79 -3.79 9.85
CA PRO A 48 10.77 -2.99 11.05
C PRO A 48 9.74 -3.51 12.05
N LEU A 49 10.01 -3.32 13.35
CA LEU A 49 9.09 -3.74 14.42
C LEU A 49 7.74 -3.05 14.36
N GLN A 50 7.69 -1.87 13.73
CA GLN A 50 6.50 -1.05 13.61
C GLN A 50 6.35 -0.57 12.17
N LEU A 51 5.22 -0.90 11.57
CA LEU A 51 4.84 -0.54 10.20
C LEU A 51 3.42 0.04 10.21
N PRO A 52 3.11 0.95 9.28
CA PRO A 52 1.73 1.31 9.02
C PRO A 52 0.98 0.09 8.48
N THR A 53 -0.31 0.03 8.76
CA THR A 53 -1.17 -1.05 8.29
C THR A 53 -1.84 -0.68 6.95
N LEU A 54 -2.71 -1.54 6.44
CA LEU A 54 -3.60 -1.18 5.33
C LEU A 54 -4.48 0.04 5.67
N ARG A 55 -4.79 0.28 6.95
CA ARG A 55 -5.48 1.50 7.39
C ARG A 55 -4.62 2.74 7.18
N GLY A 56 -3.33 2.68 7.50
CA GLY A 56 -2.39 3.78 7.23
C GLY A 56 -2.33 4.14 5.74
N LEU A 57 -2.44 3.15 4.86
CA LEU A 57 -2.55 3.37 3.42
C LEU A 57 -3.82 4.16 3.04
N LEU A 58 -4.98 3.84 3.66
CA LEU A 58 -6.21 4.61 3.47
C LEU A 58 -6.10 6.04 3.98
N LEU A 59 -5.41 6.24 5.10
CA LEU A 59 -5.20 7.58 5.65
C LEU A 59 -4.38 8.45 4.69
N LEU A 60 -3.34 7.91 4.06
CA LEU A 60 -2.60 8.61 2.99
C LEU A 60 -3.50 8.92 1.78
N ALA A 61 -4.39 8.00 1.44
CA ALA A 61 -5.32 8.16 0.33
C ALA A 61 -6.37 9.26 0.53
N GLN A 62 -6.54 9.77 1.76
CA GLN A 62 -7.40 10.91 2.05
C GLN A 62 -6.82 12.24 1.52
N CYS A 63 -5.52 12.32 1.25
CA CYS A 63 -4.96 13.48 0.56
C CYS A 63 -5.57 13.55 -0.84
N PRO A 64 -6.30 14.61 -1.19
CA PRO A 64 -7.13 14.63 -2.41
C PRO A 64 -6.33 14.60 -3.71
N ARG A 65 -5.04 14.90 -3.62
CA ARG A 65 -4.11 14.88 -4.77
C ARG A 65 -3.17 13.69 -4.79
N MET A 66 -3.27 12.78 -3.81
CA MET A 66 -2.41 11.61 -3.72
C MET A 66 -2.62 10.69 -4.93
N HIS A 67 -1.56 10.44 -5.67
CA HIS A 67 -1.58 9.55 -6.84
C HIS A 67 -0.46 8.51 -6.83
N ASP A 68 0.62 8.73 -6.06
CA ASP A 68 1.73 7.79 -5.93
C ASP A 68 2.04 7.48 -4.47
N ILE A 69 2.05 6.20 -4.13
CA ILE A 69 2.41 5.73 -2.80
C ILE A 69 3.43 4.60 -2.91
N GLY A 70 4.50 4.72 -2.14
CA GLY A 70 5.51 3.67 -2.01
C GLY A 70 6.02 3.58 -0.58
N LEU A 71 5.65 2.52 0.14
CA LEU A 71 6.10 2.27 1.51
C LEU A 71 5.93 0.80 1.90
N CYS A 72 6.66 0.38 2.94
CA CYS A 72 6.45 -0.91 3.57
C CYS A 72 5.28 -0.83 4.55
N ILE A 73 4.33 -1.75 4.45
CA ILE A 73 3.12 -1.83 5.30
C ILE A 73 3.00 -3.22 5.92
N ASP A 74 2.27 -3.33 7.02
CA ASP A 74 1.81 -4.62 7.56
C ASP A 74 0.44 -4.96 6.96
N ALA A 75 0.42 -5.86 5.98
CA ALA A 75 -0.77 -6.33 5.29
C ALA A 75 -1.23 -7.74 5.75
N ARG A 76 -0.76 -8.22 6.91
CA ARG A 76 -1.16 -9.54 7.44
C ARG A 76 -2.62 -9.57 7.88
N ASN A 77 -3.16 -8.43 8.28
CA ASN A 77 -4.54 -8.32 8.74
C ASN A 77 -5.29 -7.23 7.98
N ILE A 78 -6.53 -7.52 7.61
CA ILE A 78 -7.45 -6.49 7.11
C ILE A 78 -7.97 -5.70 8.31
N PRO A 79 -7.79 -4.37 8.33
CA PRO A 79 -8.21 -3.56 9.47
C PRO A 79 -9.73 -3.48 9.59
N SER A 80 -10.22 -3.39 10.82
CA SER A 80 -11.60 -2.97 11.06
C SER A 80 -11.70 -1.47 10.82
N LEU A 81 -12.48 -1.07 9.83
CA LEU A 81 -12.67 0.33 9.45
C LEU A 81 -13.92 0.91 10.10
N SER A 82 -13.89 2.21 10.43
CA SER A 82 -15.10 2.97 10.76
C SER A 82 -15.97 3.13 9.51
N GLU A 83 -17.22 3.58 9.69
CA GLU A 83 -18.13 3.83 8.56
C GLU A 83 -17.51 4.85 7.58
N ASP A 84 -16.93 5.94 8.07
CA ASP A 84 -16.28 6.96 7.25
C ASP A 84 -15.06 6.41 6.51
N GLU A 85 -14.21 5.64 7.18
CA GLU A 85 -13.04 5.02 6.58
C GLU A 85 -13.42 4.00 5.48
N SER A 86 -14.52 3.28 5.67
CA SER A 86 -15.02 2.31 4.68
C SER A 86 -15.48 2.96 3.37
N LEU A 87 -15.79 4.26 3.40
CA LEU A 87 -16.20 5.04 2.23
C LEU A 87 -15.03 5.67 1.47
N ILE A 88 -13.82 5.61 2.01
CA ILE A 88 -12.64 6.18 1.34
C ILE A 88 -12.39 5.45 0.02
N ARG A 89 -12.35 6.21 -1.06
CA ARG A 89 -11.99 5.76 -2.40
C ARG A 89 -11.04 6.78 -3.03
N ASN A 90 -9.91 6.33 -3.52
CA ASN A 90 -8.99 7.19 -4.27
C ASN A 90 -8.81 6.64 -5.68
N THR A 91 -9.32 7.39 -6.67
CA THR A 91 -9.27 7.03 -8.09
C THR A 91 -8.04 7.54 -8.81
N ALA A 92 -7.18 8.31 -8.14
CA ALA A 92 -5.95 8.82 -8.73
C ALA A 92 -4.77 7.84 -8.59
N ILE A 93 -4.81 6.94 -7.59
CA ILE A 93 -3.75 5.97 -7.35
C ILE A 93 -3.87 4.82 -8.36
N THR A 94 -2.87 4.72 -9.24
CA THR A 94 -2.79 3.67 -10.26
C THR A 94 -1.72 2.63 -9.96
N ASN A 95 -0.71 3.00 -9.17
CA ASN A 95 0.39 2.13 -8.76
C ASN A 95 0.65 2.28 -7.27
N LEU A 96 0.90 1.15 -6.62
CA LEU A 96 1.23 1.08 -5.22
C LEU A 96 2.50 0.24 -5.04
N MET A 97 3.57 0.84 -4.54
CA MET A 97 4.82 0.14 -4.26
C MET A 97 4.84 -0.28 -2.79
N VAL A 98 4.86 -1.58 -2.53
CA VAL A 98 4.74 -2.13 -1.18
C VAL A 98 6.03 -2.74 -0.63
N ALA A 99 7.14 -2.61 -1.37
CA ALA A 99 8.44 -3.15 -0.96
C ALA A 99 8.36 -4.63 -0.50
N ASN A 100 9.00 -4.95 0.63
CA ASN A 100 8.93 -6.26 1.28
C ASN A 100 7.88 -6.26 2.43
N SER A 101 6.71 -5.74 2.16
CA SER A 101 5.61 -5.66 3.14
C SER A 101 5.19 -7.04 3.63
N PRO A 102 5.12 -7.26 4.95
CA PRO A 102 4.55 -8.49 5.49
C PRO A 102 3.09 -8.69 5.03
N ILE A 103 2.81 -9.88 4.53
CA ILE A 103 1.49 -10.29 4.05
C ILE A 103 1.29 -11.78 4.35
N GLU A 104 0.05 -12.17 4.67
CA GLU A 104 -0.35 -13.55 4.93
C GLU A 104 -1.46 -14.00 3.99
N ARG A 105 -1.64 -15.34 3.92
CA ARG A 105 -2.76 -15.93 3.19
C ARG A 105 -4.06 -15.84 4.01
N PRO A 106 -5.21 -15.71 3.37
CA PRO A 106 -5.46 -15.65 1.93
C PRO A 106 -5.20 -14.25 1.37
N VAL A 107 -4.37 -14.13 0.34
CA VAL A 107 -4.00 -12.85 -0.30
C VAL A 107 -5.16 -12.20 -1.06
N THR A 108 -6.22 -12.98 -1.36
CA THR A 108 -7.47 -12.51 -1.95
C THR A 108 -8.09 -11.38 -1.16
N ARG A 109 -8.04 -11.44 0.18
CA ARG A 109 -8.57 -10.39 1.06
C ARG A 109 -7.85 -9.06 0.87
N VAL A 110 -6.52 -9.11 0.74
CA VAL A 110 -5.71 -7.91 0.49
C VAL A 110 -6.00 -7.35 -0.90
N ALA A 111 -6.09 -8.20 -1.92
CA ALA A 111 -6.43 -7.77 -3.28
C ALA A 111 -7.82 -7.11 -3.34
N HIS A 112 -8.84 -7.68 -2.70
CA HIS A 112 -10.18 -7.09 -2.61
C HIS A 112 -10.15 -5.74 -1.90
N PHE A 113 -9.50 -5.65 -0.74
CA PHE A 113 -9.34 -4.41 0.00
C PHE A 113 -8.72 -3.31 -0.87
N LEU A 114 -7.63 -3.63 -1.57
CA LEU A 114 -6.95 -2.67 -2.43
C LEU A 114 -7.84 -2.20 -3.59
N LEU A 115 -8.53 -3.11 -4.27
CA LEU A 115 -9.41 -2.76 -5.39
C LEU A 115 -10.68 -2.02 -4.93
N GLU A 116 -11.17 -2.30 -3.74
CA GLU A 116 -12.30 -1.59 -3.17
C GLU A 116 -11.97 -0.11 -2.90
N HIS A 117 -10.79 0.16 -2.36
CA HIS A 117 -10.37 1.51 -1.97
C HIS A 117 -9.60 2.26 -3.06
N PHE A 118 -8.98 1.53 -4.00
CA PHE A 118 -8.20 2.07 -5.11
C PHE A 118 -8.70 1.51 -6.45
N PRO A 119 -9.89 1.91 -6.91
CA PRO A 119 -10.53 1.29 -8.09
C PRO A 119 -9.78 1.51 -9.41
N SER A 120 -8.86 2.47 -9.46
CA SER A 120 -7.98 2.72 -10.61
C SER A 120 -6.63 2.00 -10.52
N LEU A 121 -6.42 1.18 -9.48
CA LEU A 121 -5.16 0.47 -9.27
C LEU A 121 -4.94 -0.57 -10.38
N VAL A 122 -3.86 -0.45 -11.13
CA VAL A 122 -3.51 -1.36 -12.23
C VAL A 122 -2.33 -2.27 -11.90
N ALA A 123 -1.52 -1.90 -10.92
CA ALA A 123 -0.38 -2.69 -10.51
C ALA A 123 0.01 -2.45 -9.05
N VAL A 124 0.48 -3.52 -8.42
CA VAL A 124 1.18 -3.48 -7.12
C VAL A 124 2.53 -4.15 -7.34
N PRO A 125 3.47 -3.45 -7.99
CA PRO A 125 4.78 -4.03 -8.23
C PRO A 125 5.47 -4.31 -6.89
N GLY A 126 5.74 -5.58 -6.64
CA GLY A 126 6.66 -5.99 -5.59
C GLY A 126 8.06 -5.46 -5.88
N CYS A 127 8.98 -5.57 -4.94
CA CYS A 127 10.35 -5.15 -5.17
C CYS A 127 10.94 -5.93 -6.36
N PRO A 128 11.29 -5.29 -7.49
CA PRO A 128 11.83 -5.98 -8.65
C PRO A 128 13.26 -6.47 -8.43
N CYS A 129 13.89 -6.05 -7.33
CA CYS A 129 15.33 -6.12 -7.19
C CYS A 129 15.85 -7.52 -6.94
N ILE A 130 15.06 -8.42 -6.34
CA ILE A 130 15.56 -9.76 -5.99
C ILE A 130 14.40 -10.74 -5.89
N VAL A 131 13.92 -11.22 -7.02
CA VAL A 131 12.96 -12.34 -7.05
C VAL A 131 13.62 -13.55 -6.37
N GLY A 132 13.05 -13.96 -5.23
CA GLY A 132 13.48 -15.16 -4.49
C GLY A 132 14.23 -14.92 -3.18
N GLN A 133 14.67 -13.72 -2.86
CA GLN A 133 15.36 -13.43 -1.59
C GLN A 133 14.46 -12.74 -0.54
N MET A 134 13.26 -12.28 -0.93
CA MET A 134 12.33 -11.61 -0.02
C MET A 134 11.19 -12.53 0.37
N PRO A 135 10.91 -12.74 1.66
CA PRO A 135 9.94 -13.74 2.13
C PRO A 135 8.51 -13.52 1.63
N TYR A 136 8.14 -12.27 1.30
CA TYR A 136 6.77 -11.92 0.90
C TYR A 136 6.60 -11.61 -0.58
N SER A 137 7.67 -11.55 -1.36
CA SER A 137 7.63 -11.11 -2.76
C SER A 137 6.67 -11.93 -3.63
N TRP A 138 6.64 -13.26 -3.43
CA TRP A 138 5.80 -14.15 -4.21
C TRP A 138 4.30 -14.01 -3.88
N LEU A 139 3.95 -13.63 -2.64
CA LEU A 139 2.57 -13.34 -2.25
C LEU A 139 2.09 -12.03 -2.88
N TRP A 140 2.94 -11.01 -2.89
CA TRP A 140 2.64 -9.76 -3.58
C TRP A 140 2.56 -9.91 -5.10
N MET A 141 3.34 -10.81 -5.70
CA MET A 141 3.17 -11.17 -7.12
C MET A 141 1.80 -11.78 -7.40
N LYS A 142 1.24 -12.57 -6.47
CA LYS A 142 -0.14 -13.08 -6.60
C LYS A 142 -1.15 -11.95 -6.52
N VAL A 143 -1.03 -11.03 -5.55
CA VAL A 143 -1.89 -9.84 -5.43
C VAL A 143 -1.85 -9.02 -6.73
N ASP A 144 -0.66 -8.70 -7.24
CA ASP A 144 -0.49 -7.96 -8.49
C ASP A 144 -1.16 -8.65 -9.68
N ARG A 145 -1.01 -9.98 -9.78
CA ARG A 145 -1.69 -10.75 -10.82
C ARG A 145 -3.21 -10.66 -10.71
N MET A 146 -3.76 -10.76 -9.51
CA MET A 146 -5.20 -10.66 -9.26
C MET A 146 -5.73 -9.28 -9.66
N ILE A 147 -5.03 -8.21 -9.27
CA ILE A 147 -5.40 -6.83 -9.65
C ILE A 147 -5.41 -6.67 -11.17
N LYS A 148 -4.35 -7.12 -11.86
CA LYS A 148 -4.27 -7.07 -13.32
C LYS A 148 -5.40 -7.86 -14.01
N GLN A 149 -5.77 -9.00 -13.44
CA GLN A 149 -6.89 -9.80 -13.97
C GLN A 149 -8.24 -9.11 -13.76
N ALA A 150 -8.47 -8.47 -12.60
CA ALA A 150 -9.69 -7.71 -12.32
C ALA A 150 -9.86 -6.54 -13.29
N VAL A 151 -8.80 -5.77 -13.51
CA VAL A 151 -8.79 -4.64 -14.47
C VAL A 151 -9.08 -5.12 -15.88
N GLY A 152 -8.55 -6.27 -16.31
CA GLY A 152 -8.75 -6.82 -17.64
C GLY A 152 -10.16 -7.42 -17.89
N ARG A 153 -10.88 -7.81 -16.83
CA ARG A 153 -12.19 -8.47 -16.92
C ARG A 153 -13.38 -7.59 -16.58
N GLY A 154 -13.15 -6.43 -15.97
CA GLY A 154 -14.23 -5.55 -15.51
C GLY A 154 -15.13 -6.12 -14.40
N SER A 155 -14.74 -7.22 -13.74
CA SER A 155 -15.47 -7.85 -12.64
C SER A 155 -14.55 -8.57 -11.64
N LEU A 156 -14.96 -8.54 -10.37
CA LEU A 156 -14.25 -9.09 -9.22
C LEU A 156 -14.80 -10.47 -8.79
N GLU A 157 -15.03 -11.38 -9.72
CA GLU A 157 -15.41 -12.76 -9.33
C GLU A 157 -14.14 -13.61 -9.14
N TRP A 158 -13.72 -13.73 -7.89
CA TRP A 158 -12.66 -14.64 -7.46
C TRP A 158 -13.27 -15.84 -6.74
N SER A 159 -13.02 -17.05 -7.20
CA SER A 159 -13.25 -18.24 -6.40
C SER A 159 -12.11 -18.41 -5.39
N GLU A 160 -12.42 -18.65 -4.13
CA GLU A 160 -11.45 -18.90 -3.04
C GLU A 160 -10.60 -20.18 -3.26
N GLU A 161 -10.89 -20.93 -4.33
CA GLU A 161 -10.31 -22.26 -4.60
C GLU A 161 -8.88 -22.24 -5.19
N THR A 162 -8.26 -21.08 -5.36
CA THR A 162 -6.94 -20.96 -6.03
C THR A 162 -5.76 -20.71 -5.08
N GLU A 163 -5.88 -20.99 -3.77
CA GLU A 163 -4.79 -20.85 -2.80
C GLU A 163 -4.11 -22.14 -2.38
#